data_aec9e6f4377a4ae6870d6e420f8faa87
#
_entry.id   aec9e6f4377a4ae6870d6e420f8faa87
#
_cell.length_a   1.000
_cell.length_b   1.000
_cell.length_c   1.000
_cell.angle_alpha   90.00
_cell.angle_beta   90.00
_cell.angle_gamma   90.00
#
_symmetry.space_group_name_H-M   'P 1'
#
loop_
_entity.id
_entity.type
_entity.pdbx_description
1 polymer ?
#
loop_
_entity_poly.entity_id
_entity_poly.type
_entity_poly.pdbx_seq_one_letter_code
_entity_poly.pdbx_strand_id
1 'polypeptide(L)'
;MGENIFAQPVAAKGSREQPENRTSRFVLPEYSVNKGSAADNILAFLKGCAVGFAVLFVFYKLWLLSAIGGIAVGVASIYADRKKRADTRIRKLRVEFYDMLEAMSVSMRAGNPVLKALESAKEDLELIYSKDSDIIVELTIILERFRNAMPLSAAFEDFAERSGLEDVASFASVYATIEGKSSRADEIVRETQQIIADKMAIE
;
A
#
# COMPACT_ATOMS: atom_id res chain seq x y z
N MET A 1 -0.54 -62.57 -48.69
CA MET A 1 0.05 -63.02 -47.43
C MET A 1 0.67 -61.78 -46.80
N GLY A 2 0.02 -61.25 -45.94
CA GLY A 2 -0.05 -61.13 -44.51
C GLY A 2 0.37 -59.70 -44.25
N GLU A 3 -0.17 -59.09 -43.54
CA GLU A 3 -0.78 -58.89 -42.26
C GLU A 3 -0.80 -57.40 -41.86
N ASN A 4 -1.99 -56.96 -41.62
CA ASN A 4 -2.28 -55.66 -41.01
C ASN A 4 -1.71 -55.62 -39.62
N ILE A 5 -0.90 -54.61 -39.31
CA ILE A 5 -0.65 -54.21 -37.91
C ILE A 5 -1.34 -52.91 -37.67
N PHE A 6 -2.50 -52.98 -37.00
CA PHE A 6 -3.25 -51.85 -36.45
C PHE A 6 -2.40 -51.18 -35.38
N ALA A 7 -1.97 -49.94 -35.67
CA ALA A 7 -1.50 -49.03 -34.65
C ALA A 7 -2.70 -48.38 -33.95
N GLN A 8 -2.91 -48.73 -32.71
CA GLN A 8 -3.90 -48.09 -31.82
C GLN A 8 -3.54 -46.64 -31.59
N PRO A 9 -4.53 -45.74 -31.54
CA PRO A 9 -4.27 -44.37 -31.13
C PRO A 9 -4.05 -44.31 -29.60
N VAL A 10 -2.86 -43.95 -29.20
CA VAL A 10 -2.54 -43.60 -27.83
C VAL A 10 -3.34 -42.35 -27.45
N ALA A 11 -4.34 -42.49 -26.66
CA ALA A 11 -5.08 -41.42 -26.03
C ALA A 11 -4.13 -40.67 -25.07
N ALA A 12 -3.55 -39.60 -25.59
CA ALA A 12 -2.86 -38.64 -24.77
C ALA A 12 -3.90 -37.93 -23.90
N LYS A 13 -4.07 -38.41 -22.69
CA LYS A 13 -4.77 -37.75 -21.60
C LYS A 13 -3.94 -36.57 -21.16
N GLY A 14 -4.03 -35.50 -21.93
CA GLY A 14 -3.48 -34.19 -21.58
C GLY A 14 -4.25 -33.69 -20.37
N SER A 15 -3.74 -33.98 -19.19
CA SER A 15 -4.06 -33.23 -17.99
C SER A 15 -3.69 -31.78 -18.27
N ARG A 16 -4.67 -30.95 -18.58
CA ARG A 16 -4.54 -29.50 -18.50
C ARG A 16 -4.30 -29.19 -17.02
N GLU A 17 -3.05 -29.18 -16.61
CA GLU A 17 -2.67 -28.45 -15.41
C GLU A 17 -3.06 -26.99 -15.66
N GLN A 18 -4.15 -26.60 -15.04
CA GLN A 18 -4.47 -25.18 -14.86
C GLN A 18 -3.24 -24.56 -14.19
N PRO A 19 -2.74 -23.44 -14.67
CA PRO A 19 -1.68 -22.74 -13.97
C PRO A 19 -2.23 -22.38 -12.60
N GLU A 20 -1.76 -23.12 -11.60
CA GLU A 20 -2.05 -22.90 -10.20
C GLU A 20 -1.74 -21.42 -9.93
N ASN A 21 -2.78 -20.67 -9.63
CA ASN A 21 -2.76 -19.25 -9.38
C ASN A 21 -1.80 -18.96 -8.22
N ARG A 22 -0.53 -18.73 -8.51
CA ARG A 22 0.50 -18.35 -7.52
C ARG A 22 0.28 -16.98 -6.90
N THR A 23 -0.80 -16.30 -7.28
CA THR A 23 -1.16 -14.99 -6.71
C THR A 23 -1.72 -15.05 -5.28
N SER A 24 -1.95 -16.26 -4.74
CA SER A 24 -2.59 -16.42 -3.42
C SER A 24 -1.66 -16.29 -2.20
N ARG A 25 -0.36 -16.01 -2.38
CA ARG A 25 0.57 -15.89 -1.25
C ARG A 25 0.82 -14.47 -0.75
N PHE A 26 0.45 -13.45 -1.51
CA PHE A 26 0.54 -12.07 -1.05
C PHE A 26 -0.83 -11.59 -0.59
N VAL A 27 -1.02 -11.54 0.73
CA VAL A 27 -2.12 -10.76 1.31
C VAL A 27 -1.75 -9.30 1.08
N LEU A 28 -2.39 -8.69 0.08
CA LEU A 28 -2.15 -7.29 -0.26
C LEU A 28 -2.49 -6.39 0.93
N PRO A 29 -1.59 -5.49 1.34
CA PRO A 29 -1.86 -4.60 2.45
C PRO A 29 -2.94 -3.58 2.06
N GLU A 30 -3.98 -3.48 2.85
CA GLU A 30 -4.99 -2.43 2.77
C GLU A 30 -4.66 -1.36 3.81
N TYR A 31 -4.29 -0.17 3.36
CA TYR A 31 -3.79 0.90 4.21
C TYR A 31 -4.89 1.71 4.90
N SER A 32 -6.12 1.65 4.37
CA SER A 32 -7.28 2.35 4.93
C SER A 32 -7.78 1.74 6.24
N VAL A 33 -7.45 0.46 6.52
CA VAL A 33 -7.91 -0.27 7.71
C VAL A 33 -6.73 -0.66 8.59
N ASN A 34 -6.41 0.16 9.57
CA ASN A 34 -5.42 -0.19 10.58
C ASN A 34 -6.05 -1.10 11.64
N LYS A 35 -5.77 -2.40 11.58
CA LYS A 35 -6.10 -3.35 12.65
C LYS A 35 -5.14 -3.14 13.82
N GLY A 36 -5.38 -2.09 14.62
CA GLY A 36 -4.63 -1.87 15.87
C GLY A 36 -4.70 -3.12 16.77
N SER A 37 -3.62 -3.41 17.49
CA SER A 37 -3.60 -4.50 18.47
C SER A 37 -4.77 -4.38 19.44
N ALA A 38 -5.36 -5.51 19.84
CA ALA A 38 -6.44 -5.51 20.84
C ALA A 38 -6.02 -4.81 22.14
N ALA A 39 -4.75 -4.93 22.53
CA ALA A 39 -4.18 -4.24 23.68
C ALA A 39 -4.21 -2.71 23.55
N ASP A 40 -3.91 -2.17 22.37
CA ASP A 40 -3.95 -0.72 22.11
C ASP A 40 -5.37 -0.17 22.18
N ASN A 41 -6.34 -0.92 21.67
CA ASN A 41 -7.75 -0.55 21.74
C ASN A 41 -8.28 -0.55 23.19
N ILE A 42 -7.86 -1.53 24.00
CA ILE A 42 -8.19 -1.62 25.42
C ILE A 42 -7.58 -0.44 26.18
N LEU A 43 -6.33 -0.09 25.88
CA LEU A 43 -5.66 1.04 26.55
C LEU A 43 -6.33 2.39 26.21
N ALA A 44 -6.70 2.58 24.94
CA ALA A 44 -7.42 3.77 24.49
C ALA A 44 -8.82 3.87 25.16
N PHE A 45 -9.53 2.74 25.26
CA PHE A 45 -10.81 2.64 25.94
C PHE A 45 -10.69 2.98 27.44
N LEU A 46 -9.73 2.40 28.14
CA LEU A 46 -9.49 2.67 29.56
C LEU A 46 -9.19 4.14 29.84
N LYS A 47 -8.33 4.75 29.02
CA LYS A 47 -8.02 6.19 29.10
C LYS A 47 -9.26 7.06 28.90
N GLY A 48 -10.05 6.78 27.86
CA GLY A 48 -11.29 7.51 27.58
C GLY A 48 -12.31 7.36 28.67
N CYS A 49 -12.51 6.15 29.21
CA CYS A 49 -13.40 5.89 30.36
C CYS A 49 -12.95 6.63 31.62
N ALA A 50 -11.66 6.62 31.93
CA ALA A 50 -11.14 7.30 33.14
C ALA A 50 -11.35 8.81 33.07
N VAL A 51 -11.07 9.43 31.91
CA VAL A 51 -11.28 10.88 31.73
C VAL A 51 -12.77 11.23 31.77
N GLY A 52 -13.60 10.50 31.05
CA GLY A 52 -15.06 10.75 31.03
C GLY A 52 -15.70 10.55 32.40
N PHE A 53 -15.31 9.52 33.15
CA PHE A 53 -15.76 9.28 34.51
C PHE A 53 -15.34 10.40 35.45
N ALA A 54 -14.06 10.84 35.41
CA ALA A 54 -13.55 11.91 36.28
C ALA A 54 -14.29 13.23 36.06
N VAL A 55 -14.49 13.62 34.79
CA VAL A 55 -15.21 14.86 34.47
C VAL A 55 -16.66 14.82 34.93
N LEU A 56 -17.39 13.75 34.67
CA LEU A 56 -18.79 13.64 35.04
C LEU A 56 -18.99 13.44 36.55
N PHE A 57 -18.05 12.76 37.21
CA PHE A 57 -18.07 12.60 38.67
C PHE A 57 -17.92 13.94 39.40
N VAL A 58 -17.02 14.81 38.93
CA VAL A 58 -16.81 16.16 39.53
C VAL A 58 -18.04 17.04 39.38
N PHE A 59 -18.74 16.98 38.23
CA PHE A 59 -19.86 17.88 37.95
C PHE A 59 -21.20 17.40 38.52
N TYR A 60 -21.46 16.10 38.54
CA TYR A 60 -22.82 15.61 38.80
C TYR A 60 -22.99 14.79 40.09
N LYS A 61 -21.90 14.34 40.73
CA LYS A 61 -21.94 13.43 41.90
C LYS A 61 -22.89 12.21 41.76
N LEU A 62 -23.33 11.92 40.53
CA LEU A 62 -24.25 10.84 40.20
C LEU A 62 -23.47 9.69 39.57
N TRP A 63 -23.18 8.68 40.33
CA TRP A 63 -22.35 7.54 39.94
C TRP A 63 -22.84 6.85 38.64
N LEU A 64 -24.14 6.55 38.54
CA LEU A 64 -24.71 5.86 37.39
C LEU A 64 -24.57 6.64 36.07
N LEU A 65 -24.82 7.96 36.09
CA LEU A 65 -24.66 8.81 34.90
C LEU A 65 -23.18 8.93 34.49
N SER A 66 -22.27 9.00 35.45
CA SER A 66 -20.83 9.06 35.16
C SER A 66 -20.31 7.78 34.55
N ALA A 67 -20.84 6.62 34.94
CA ALA A 67 -20.46 5.33 34.33
C ALA A 67 -20.91 5.23 32.86
N ILE A 68 -22.16 5.62 32.57
CA ILE A 68 -22.68 5.60 31.17
C ILE A 68 -21.92 6.58 30.30
N GLY A 69 -21.65 7.79 30.76
CA GLY A 69 -20.89 8.78 30.04
C GLY A 69 -19.43 8.36 29.80
N GLY A 70 -18.79 7.74 30.79
CA GLY A 70 -17.46 7.19 30.67
C GLY A 70 -17.34 6.12 29.58
N ILE A 71 -18.32 5.22 29.47
CA ILE A 71 -18.39 4.20 28.43
C ILE A 71 -18.53 4.85 27.05
N ALA A 72 -19.40 5.85 26.89
CA ALA A 72 -19.59 6.54 25.62
C ALA A 72 -18.31 7.25 25.14
N VAL A 73 -17.60 7.94 26.03
CA VAL A 73 -16.31 8.59 25.74
C VAL A 73 -15.23 7.54 25.44
N GLY A 74 -15.23 6.42 26.15
CA GLY A 74 -14.31 5.30 25.89
C GLY A 74 -14.46 4.72 24.48
N VAL A 75 -15.70 4.51 24.04
CA VAL A 75 -15.97 4.04 22.66
C VAL A 75 -15.52 5.09 21.63
N ALA A 76 -15.85 6.36 21.85
CA ALA A 76 -15.46 7.45 20.94
C ALA A 76 -13.92 7.58 20.82
N SER A 77 -13.18 7.37 21.93
CA SER A 77 -11.70 7.44 21.90
C SER A 77 -11.07 6.34 21.07
N ILE A 78 -11.64 5.12 21.03
CA ILE A 78 -11.15 4.03 20.15
C ILE A 78 -11.25 4.43 18.68
N TYR A 79 -12.39 5.02 18.28
CA TYR A 79 -12.57 5.47 16.89
C TYR A 79 -11.60 6.59 16.53
N ALA A 80 -11.40 7.56 17.44
CA ALA A 80 -10.47 8.66 17.22
C ALA A 80 -9.02 8.17 17.09
N ASP A 81 -8.58 7.24 17.94
CA ASP A 81 -7.22 6.71 17.89
C ASP A 81 -6.96 5.84 16.66
N ARG A 82 -7.95 5.05 16.23
CA ARG A 82 -7.84 4.27 14.98
C ARG A 82 -7.67 5.19 13.77
N LYS A 83 -8.47 6.26 13.70
CA LYS A 83 -8.38 7.25 12.62
C LYS A 83 -7.00 7.93 12.61
N LYS A 84 -6.53 8.40 13.77
CA LYS A 84 -5.20 9.03 13.87
C LYS A 84 -4.06 8.11 13.43
N ARG A 85 -4.11 6.83 13.78
CA ARG A 85 -3.09 5.85 13.36
C ARG A 85 -3.13 5.59 11.87
N ALA A 86 -4.32 5.49 11.26
CA ALA A 86 -4.48 5.37 9.82
C ALA A 86 -3.93 6.60 9.10
N ASP A 87 -4.31 7.81 9.56
CA ASP A 87 -3.83 9.06 8.98
C ASP A 87 -2.30 9.19 9.08
N THR A 88 -1.71 8.78 10.22
CA THR A 88 -0.25 8.80 10.40
C THR A 88 0.46 7.82 9.46
N ARG A 89 -0.12 6.62 9.26
CA ARG A 89 0.44 5.63 8.32
C ARG A 89 0.38 6.12 6.88
N ILE A 90 -0.74 6.73 6.49
CA ILE A 90 -0.91 7.31 5.16
C ILE A 90 0.05 8.47 4.92
N ARG A 91 0.24 9.35 5.91
CA ARG A 91 1.23 10.45 5.82
C ARG A 91 2.66 9.90 5.68
N LYS A 92 3.00 8.87 6.45
CA LYS A 92 4.30 8.21 6.35
C LYS A 92 4.51 7.61 4.95
N LEU A 93 3.53 6.89 4.43
CA LEU A 93 3.59 6.31 3.09
C LEU A 93 3.74 7.39 1.99
N ARG A 94 3.11 8.56 2.17
CA ARG A 94 3.27 9.70 1.25
C ARG A 94 4.72 10.16 1.19
N VAL A 95 5.38 10.32 2.33
CA VAL A 95 6.80 10.70 2.40
C VAL A 95 7.68 9.64 1.75
N GLU A 96 7.47 8.38 2.08
CA GLU A 96 8.19 7.25 1.50
C GLU A 96 8.00 7.16 -0.02
N PHE A 97 6.80 7.48 -0.52
CA PHE A 97 6.50 7.56 -1.95
C PHE A 97 7.25 8.70 -2.63
N TYR A 98 7.34 9.85 -1.98
CA TYR A 98 8.15 10.97 -2.47
C TYR A 98 9.62 10.58 -2.62
N ASP A 99 10.20 9.94 -1.60
CA ASP A 99 11.59 9.49 -1.63
C ASP A 99 11.83 8.45 -2.74
N MET A 100 10.84 7.57 -2.99
CA MET A 100 10.85 6.65 -4.13
C MET A 100 10.93 7.40 -5.46
N LEU A 101 10.11 8.42 -5.67
CA LEU A 101 10.12 9.21 -6.91
C LEU A 101 11.44 9.97 -7.07
N GLU A 102 12.03 10.46 -5.98
CA GLU A 102 13.34 11.11 -6.00
C GLU A 102 14.44 10.14 -6.46
N ALA A 103 14.51 8.95 -5.85
CA ALA A 103 15.47 7.91 -6.21
C ALA A 103 15.29 7.47 -7.68
N MET A 104 14.04 7.25 -8.12
CA MET A 104 13.74 6.95 -9.51
C MET A 104 14.20 8.07 -10.45
N SER A 105 13.91 9.33 -10.12
CA SER A 105 14.31 10.49 -10.92
C SER A 105 15.84 10.58 -11.10
N VAL A 106 16.59 10.31 -10.03
CA VAL A 106 18.07 10.27 -10.10
C VAL A 106 18.54 9.18 -11.04
N SER A 107 18.00 7.98 -10.91
CA SER A 107 18.36 6.81 -11.74
C SER A 107 18.00 7.03 -13.22
N MET A 108 16.83 7.61 -13.49
CA MET A 108 16.40 7.91 -14.87
C MET A 108 17.22 9.01 -15.52
N ARG A 109 17.67 10.03 -14.76
CA ARG A 109 18.62 11.05 -15.26
C ARG A 109 19.97 10.46 -15.64
N ALA A 110 20.36 9.36 -15.00
CA ALA A 110 21.55 8.59 -15.38
C ALA A 110 21.35 7.73 -16.65
N GLY A 111 20.16 7.78 -17.28
CA GLY A 111 19.82 7.08 -18.50
C GLY A 111 19.23 5.67 -18.29
N ASN A 112 18.91 5.29 -17.07
CA ASN A 112 18.26 4.02 -16.80
C ASN A 112 16.78 4.04 -17.23
N PRO A 113 16.26 2.95 -17.81
CA PRO A 113 14.84 2.82 -18.09
C PRO A 113 14.05 2.72 -16.79
N VAL A 114 12.74 3.06 -16.82
CA VAL A 114 11.84 3.13 -15.66
C VAL A 114 11.91 1.90 -14.77
N LEU A 115 11.91 0.69 -15.35
CA LEU A 115 12.01 -0.55 -14.59
C LEU A 115 13.30 -0.63 -13.77
N LYS A 116 14.44 -0.30 -14.41
CA LYS A 116 15.74 -0.31 -13.73
C LYS A 116 15.82 0.80 -12.67
N ALA A 117 15.20 1.95 -12.95
CA ALA A 117 15.10 3.03 -11.98
C ALA A 117 14.26 2.63 -10.75
N LEU A 118 13.18 1.89 -10.95
CA LEU A 118 12.35 1.36 -9.87
C LEU A 118 13.10 0.30 -9.01
N GLU A 119 13.87 -0.58 -9.65
CA GLU A 119 14.72 -1.54 -8.95
C GLU A 119 15.80 -0.83 -8.11
N SER A 120 16.49 0.16 -8.72
CA SER A 120 17.50 0.95 -8.01
C SER A 120 16.89 1.75 -6.86
N ALA A 121 15.73 2.37 -7.06
CA ALA A 121 15.03 3.09 -6.00
C ALA A 121 14.69 2.17 -4.83
N LYS A 122 14.26 0.93 -5.10
CA LYS A 122 14.00 -0.05 -4.03
C LYS A 122 15.29 -0.35 -3.24
N GLU A 123 16.42 -0.60 -3.92
CA GLU A 123 17.70 -0.86 -3.29
C GLU A 123 18.15 0.33 -2.42
N ASP A 124 18.02 1.55 -2.91
CA ASP A 124 18.36 2.77 -2.17
C ASP A 124 17.48 2.97 -0.94
N LEU A 125 16.17 2.75 -1.08
CA LEU A 125 15.21 2.88 0.01
C LEU A 125 15.36 1.78 1.08
N GLU A 126 15.82 0.58 0.72
CA GLU A 126 16.15 -0.48 1.69
C GLU A 126 17.32 -0.11 2.62
N LEU A 127 18.14 0.89 2.24
CA LEU A 127 19.20 1.42 3.11
C LEU A 127 18.66 2.42 4.15
N ILE A 128 17.55 3.08 3.86
CA ILE A 128 16.95 4.14 4.67
C ILE A 128 15.80 3.60 5.52
N TYR A 129 14.98 2.75 4.93
CA TYR A 129 13.76 2.21 5.53
C TYR A 129 13.91 0.74 5.89
N SER A 130 13.12 0.29 6.86
CA SER A 130 13.07 -1.14 7.19
C SER A 130 12.43 -1.94 6.05
N LYS A 131 12.81 -3.21 5.92
CA LYS A 131 12.23 -4.12 4.91
C LYS A 131 10.73 -4.30 5.03
N ASP A 132 10.17 -4.02 6.21
CA ASP A 132 8.74 -4.09 6.49
C ASP A 132 8.03 -2.74 6.28
N SER A 133 8.73 -1.70 5.78
CA SER A 133 8.09 -0.43 5.47
C SER A 133 7.10 -0.59 4.33
N ASP A 134 6.03 0.20 4.39
CA ASP A 134 4.92 0.09 3.44
C ASP A 134 5.40 0.28 1.98
N ILE A 135 6.33 1.21 1.74
CA ILE A 135 6.86 1.46 0.39
C ILE A 135 7.71 0.31 -0.14
N ILE A 136 8.55 -0.33 0.69
CA ILE A 136 9.39 -1.46 0.25
C ILE A 136 8.50 -2.65 -0.11
N VAL A 137 7.47 -2.89 0.67
CA VAL A 137 6.46 -3.93 0.39
C VAL A 137 5.76 -3.65 -0.95
N GLU A 138 5.31 -2.41 -1.18
CA GLU A 138 4.65 -2.02 -2.43
C GLU A 138 5.59 -2.12 -3.63
N LEU A 139 6.83 -1.64 -3.53
CA LEU A 139 7.82 -1.77 -4.60
C LEU A 139 8.08 -3.24 -4.95
N THR A 140 8.13 -4.10 -3.95
CA THR A 140 8.28 -5.54 -4.17
C THR A 140 7.07 -6.11 -4.91
N ILE A 141 5.85 -5.72 -4.53
CA ILE A 141 4.61 -6.14 -5.20
C ILE A 141 4.58 -5.66 -6.65
N ILE A 142 4.91 -4.39 -6.90
CA ILE A 142 4.93 -3.80 -8.25
C ILE A 142 5.92 -4.53 -9.14
N LEU A 143 7.15 -4.75 -8.67
CA LEU A 143 8.19 -5.46 -9.43
C LEU A 143 7.82 -6.93 -9.71
N GLU A 144 7.22 -7.63 -8.74
CA GLU A 144 6.74 -8.99 -8.95
C GLU A 144 5.59 -9.07 -9.94
N ARG A 145 4.65 -8.13 -9.89
CA ARG A 145 3.55 -8.05 -10.86
C ARG A 145 4.06 -7.79 -12.26
N PHE A 146 5.02 -6.88 -12.40
CA PHE A 146 5.67 -6.65 -13.70
C PHE A 146 6.37 -7.92 -14.23
N ARG A 147 7.08 -8.66 -13.38
CA ARG A 147 7.70 -9.96 -13.76
C ARG A 147 6.66 -11.01 -14.17
N ASN A 148 5.44 -10.89 -13.68
CA ASN A 148 4.29 -11.73 -14.08
C ASN A 148 3.51 -11.15 -15.27
N ALA A 149 4.15 -10.32 -16.10
CA ALA A 149 3.61 -9.70 -17.31
C ALA A 149 2.44 -8.71 -17.09
N MET A 150 2.29 -8.14 -15.89
CA MET A 150 1.37 -7.04 -15.66
C MET A 150 2.04 -5.73 -16.07
N PRO A 151 1.37 -4.82 -16.81
CA PRO A 151 1.90 -3.49 -17.10
C PRO A 151 2.20 -2.70 -15.81
N LEU A 152 3.25 -1.87 -15.83
CA LEU A 152 3.59 -1.05 -14.66
C LEU A 152 2.49 -0.06 -14.31
N SER A 153 1.79 0.51 -15.31
CA SER A 153 0.62 1.38 -15.10
C SER A 153 -0.44 0.70 -14.25
N ALA A 154 -0.84 -0.53 -14.60
CA ALA A 154 -1.82 -1.29 -13.85
C ALA A 154 -1.34 -1.64 -12.42
N ALA A 155 -0.05 -1.87 -12.24
CA ALA A 155 0.52 -2.12 -10.91
C ALA A 155 0.51 -0.86 -10.03
N PHE A 156 0.75 0.33 -10.62
CA PHE A 156 0.64 1.61 -9.92
C PHE A 156 -0.81 2.00 -9.63
N GLU A 157 -1.75 1.73 -10.54
CA GLU A 157 -3.18 1.94 -10.31
C GLU A 157 -3.68 1.11 -9.11
N ASP A 158 -3.30 -0.15 -9.05
CA ASP A 158 -3.64 -1.02 -7.94
C ASP A 158 -3.00 -0.55 -6.60
N PHE A 159 -1.78 -0.04 -6.63
CA PHE A 159 -1.18 0.63 -5.48
C PHE A 159 -1.96 1.87 -5.06
N ALA A 160 -2.40 2.69 -6.01
CA ALA A 160 -3.20 3.88 -5.75
C ALA A 160 -4.54 3.54 -5.07
N GLU A 161 -5.24 2.52 -5.55
CA GLU A 161 -6.50 2.05 -4.95
C GLU A 161 -6.30 1.58 -3.50
N ARG A 162 -5.25 0.81 -3.24
CA ARG A 162 -4.98 0.29 -1.89
C ARG A 162 -4.51 1.36 -0.91
N SER A 163 -3.67 2.28 -1.37
CA SER A 163 -3.13 3.35 -0.51
C SER A 163 -4.15 4.44 -0.21
N GLY A 164 -5.08 4.69 -1.14
CA GLY A 164 -6.00 5.81 -1.08
C GLY A 164 -5.31 7.17 -1.16
N LEU A 165 -4.04 7.22 -1.61
CA LEU A 165 -3.28 8.45 -1.79
C LEU A 165 -3.56 9.06 -3.16
N GLU A 166 -4.08 10.29 -3.16
CA GLU A 166 -4.36 11.04 -4.39
C GLU A 166 -3.10 11.26 -5.22
N ASP A 167 -1.95 11.44 -4.56
CA ASP A 167 -0.66 11.65 -5.22
C ASP A 167 -0.22 10.42 -6.01
N VAL A 168 -0.42 9.22 -5.45
CA VAL A 168 -0.16 7.95 -6.15
C VAL A 168 -1.13 7.76 -7.32
N ALA A 169 -2.42 8.08 -7.12
CA ALA A 169 -3.42 7.97 -8.17
C ALA A 169 -3.13 8.93 -9.34
N SER A 170 -2.73 10.16 -9.03
CA SER A 170 -2.32 11.13 -10.04
C SER A 170 -1.11 10.64 -10.82
N PHE A 171 -0.08 10.14 -10.13
CA PHE A 171 1.10 9.55 -10.77
C PHE A 171 0.73 8.37 -11.66
N ALA A 172 -0.06 7.42 -11.17
CA ALA A 172 -0.48 6.23 -11.92
C ALA A 172 -1.23 6.61 -13.21
N SER A 173 -2.16 7.57 -13.12
CA SER A 173 -2.94 8.06 -14.26
C SER A 173 -2.08 8.69 -15.33
N VAL A 174 -1.14 9.55 -14.93
CA VAL A 174 -0.21 10.20 -15.86
C VAL A 174 0.75 9.16 -16.45
N TYR A 175 1.28 8.26 -15.64
CA TYR A 175 2.16 7.18 -16.10
C TYR A 175 1.48 6.27 -17.14
N ALA A 176 0.21 5.91 -16.93
CA ALA A 176 -0.56 5.10 -17.89
C ALA A 176 -0.65 5.75 -19.28
N THR A 177 -0.68 7.08 -19.34
CA THR A 177 -0.75 7.83 -20.61
C THR A 177 0.54 7.74 -21.43
N ILE A 178 1.67 7.48 -20.77
CA ILE A 178 3.01 7.50 -21.39
C ILE A 178 3.67 6.13 -21.41
N GLU A 179 3.07 5.12 -20.82
CA GLU A 179 3.62 3.77 -20.85
C GLU A 179 3.96 3.35 -22.29
N GLY A 180 5.19 2.93 -22.50
CA GLY A 180 5.72 2.63 -23.85
C GLY A 180 6.33 3.84 -24.59
N LYS A 181 6.25 5.06 -24.07
CA LYS A 181 6.88 6.26 -24.62
C LYS A 181 8.05 6.69 -23.73
N SER A 182 9.14 5.96 -23.78
CA SER A 182 10.28 6.07 -22.84
C SER A 182 10.90 7.46 -22.69
N SER A 183 10.70 8.38 -23.64
CA SER A 183 11.31 9.72 -23.59
C SER A 183 10.59 10.75 -22.70
N ARG A 184 9.40 10.40 -22.16
CA ARG A 184 8.62 11.30 -21.29
C ARG A 184 8.47 10.81 -19.86
N ALA A 185 8.91 9.59 -19.57
CA ALA A 185 8.72 9.00 -18.26
C ALA A 185 9.54 9.72 -17.17
N ASP A 186 10.75 10.18 -17.50
CA ASP A 186 11.62 10.93 -16.60
C ASP A 186 11.06 12.32 -16.27
N GLU A 187 10.44 12.98 -17.24
CA GLU A 187 9.79 14.29 -17.04
C GLU A 187 8.64 14.18 -16.04
N ILE A 188 7.81 13.16 -16.17
CA ILE A 188 6.64 12.97 -15.32
C ILE A 188 7.01 12.56 -13.90
N VAL A 189 7.98 11.66 -13.72
CA VAL A 189 8.47 11.32 -12.39
C VAL A 189 8.96 12.56 -11.67
N ARG A 190 9.71 13.42 -12.33
CA ARG A 190 10.21 14.67 -11.78
C ARG A 190 9.11 15.69 -11.49
N GLU A 191 8.13 15.84 -12.38
CA GLU A 191 7.00 16.75 -12.18
C GLU A 191 6.15 16.32 -11.01
N THR A 192 5.83 15.03 -10.91
CA THR A 192 5.09 14.47 -9.78
C THR A 192 5.83 14.67 -8.46
N GLN A 193 7.14 14.40 -8.44
CA GLN A 193 7.99 14.64 -7.27
C GLN A 193 7.89 16.11 -6.81
N GLN A 194 7.96 17.06 -7.72
CA GLN A 194 7.92 18.48 -7.41
C GLN A 194 6.58 18.91 -6.83
N ILE A 195 5.47 18.42 -7.41
CA ILE A 195 4.11 18.68 -6.91
C ILE A 195 3.92 18.13 -5.50
N ILE A 196 4.41 16.92 -5.22
CA ILE A 196 4.29 16.32 -3.90
C ILE A 196 5.14 17.06 -2.86
N ALA A 197 6.37 17.48 -3.25
CA ALA A 197 7.23 18.29 -2.38
C ALA A 197 6.58 19.62 -2.00
N ASP A 198 5.97 20.30 -2.96
CA ASP A 198 5.26 21.56 -2.72
C ASP A 198 4.06 21.36 -1.78
N LYS A 199 3.30 20.29 -1.95
CA LYS A 199 2.18 19.96 -1.05
C LYS A 199 2.67 19.69 0.38
N MET A 200 3.75 18.93 0.56
CA MET A 200 4.28 18.64 1.89
C MET A 200 4.87 19.86 2.61
N ALA A 201 5.34 20.86 1.86
CA ALA A 201 5.85 22.11 2.43
C ALA A 201 4.74 23.04 2.98
N ILE A 202 3.49 22.83 2.58
CA ILE A 202 2.33 23.65 2.95
C ILE A 202 1.54 23.02 4.12
N GLU A 203 1.64 21.71 4.36
CA GLU A 203 1.01 20.99 5.46
C GLU A 203 1.82 21.05 6.76
#